data_1379ee7752691f8ce294da6b29aef85a
#
_entry.id   1379ee7752691f8ce294da6b29aef85a
#
_cell.length_a   1.000
_cell.length_b   1.000
_cell.length_c   1.000
_cell.angle_alpha   90.00
_cell.angle_beta   90.00
_cell.angle_gamma   90.00
#
_symmetry.space_group_name_H-M   'P 1'
#
loop_
_entity.id
_entity.type
_entity.pdbx_description
1 polymer ?
#
loop_
_entity_poly.entity_id
_entity_poly.type
_entity_poly.pdbx_seq_one_letter_code
_entity_poly.pdbx_strand_id
1 'polypeptide(L)'
;MTTPNYMAQLGATLVDRGFPILPIQPRSKKPGMYRQGAWHDYPKWSRHCERATTENEVDIWGDWPESGIGIAAGCVIGIDIDVLDVGVSAQIEGLAKRFLGDTPAVRIGRAPKRLLVYRAAQPFAGFKYPPIEVLGLGQQFIAYGIHPDTGQAYDWPVESLADLNVSDLPAITEAQAREFAQEAYVLIPAALRPKSLSVGRQAVGSVKAG
;
A
#
# COMPACT_ATOMS: atom_id res chain seq x y z
N MET A 1 6.54 7.62 25.58
CA MET A 1 7.48 7.19 24.51
C MET A 1 7.23 8.09 23.32
N THR A 2 8.27 8.72 22.80
CA THR A 2 8.18 9.54 21.57
C THR A 2 8.02 8.60 20.36
N THR A 3 7.14 8.94 19.44
CA THR A 3 6.97 8.20 18.18
C THR A 3 8.25 8.38 17.34
N PRO A 4 8.81 7.32 16.74
CA PRO A 4 9.98 7.45 15.88
C PRO A 4 9.70 8.34 14.66
N ASN A 5 10.69 9.14 14.26
CA ASN A 5 10.67 9.81 12.96
C ASN A 5 11.29 8.86 11.91
N TYR A 6 10.43 8.06 11.26
CA TYR A 6 10.89 7.07 10.27
C TYR A 6 11.48 7.73 9.03
N MET A 7 10.97 8.90 8.63
CA MET A 7 11.49 9.61 7.46
C MET A 7 12.95 10.03 7.67
N ALA A 8 13.27 10.61 8.82
CA ALA A 8 14.64 10.97 9.16
C ALA A 8 15.59 9.75 9.25
N GLN A 9 15.07 8.60 9.68
CA GLN A 9 15.87 7.39 9.88
C GLN A 9 16.11 6.58 8.60
N LEU A 10 15.12 6.50 7.72
CA LEU A 10 15.10 5.55 6.62
C LEU A 10 14.88 6.20 5.24
N GLY A 11 14.48 7.47 5.19
CA GLY A 11 14.07 8.12 3.94
C GLY A 11 15.16 8.11 2.87
N ALA A 12 16.38 8.52 3.21
CA ALA A 12 17.51 8.53 2.28
C ALA A 12 17.82 7.11 1.77
N THR A 13 17.92 6.13 2.68
CA THR A 13 18.18 4.73 2.33
C THR A 13 17.13 4.18 1.33
N LEU A 14 15.86 4.50 1.53
CA LEU A 14 14.81 4.02 0.63
C LEU A 14 14.88 4.67 -0.75
N VAL A 15 15.21 5.96 -0.82
CA VAL A 15 15.40 6.66 -2.11
C VAL A 15 16.60 6.10 -2.86
N ASP A 16 17.73 5.87 -2.19
CA ASP A 16 18.94 5.26 -2.77
C ASP A 16 18.65 3.85 -3.32
N ARG A 17 17.72 3.14 -2.70
CA ARG A 17 17.26 1.81 -3.15
C ARG A 17 16.16 1.86 -4.21
N GLY A 18 15.78 3.06 -4.66
CA GLY A 18 14.86 3.29 -5.77
C GLY A 18 13.37 3.29 -5.37
N PHE A 19 13.03 3.33 -4.08
CA PHE A 19 11.63 3.39 -3.66
C PHE A 19 11.08 4.82 -3.78
N PRO A 20 9.91 5.00 -4.46
CA PRO A 20 9.19 6.28 -4.48
C PRO A 20 8.45 6.45 -3.14
N ILE A 21 9.01 7.28 -2.26
CA ILE A 21 8.45 7.48 -0.93
C ILE A 21 7.67 8.80 -0.81
N LEU A 22 6.83 8.87 0.23
CA LEU A 22 6.13 10.10 0.62
C LEU A 22 5.88 10.14 2.13
N PRO A 23 5.75 11.34 2.71
CA PRO A 23 5.56 11.48 4.14
C PRO A 23 4.13 11.16 4.55
N ILE A 24 4.02 10.46 5.67
CA ILE A 24 2.75 10.05 6.28
C ILE A 24 2.58 10.74 7.62
N GLN A 25 1.38 11.26 7.86
CA GLN A 25 1.02 11.86 9.15
C GLN A 25 1.15 10.84 10.29
N PRO A 26 1.61 11.24 11.47
CA PRO A 26 1.73 10.36 12.61
C PRO A 26 0.45 9.60 12.93
N ARG A 27 0.57 8.30 13.23
CA ARG A 27 -0.55 7.41 13.59
C ARG A 27 -1.72 7.44 12.60
N SER A 28 -1.41 7.61 11.32
CA SER A 28 -2.39 7.75 10.25
C SER A 28 -2.00 6.88 9.04
N LYS A 29 -2.92 6.76 8.09
CA LYS A 29 -2.67 6.20 6.75
C LYS A 29 -2.66 7.28 5.68
N LYS A 30 -2.67 8.57 6.07
CA LYS A 30 -2.80 9.69 5.14
C LYS A 30 -1.44 10.31 4.83
N PRO A 31 -1.12 10.54 3.55
CA PRO A 31 -0.04 11.44 3.18
C PRO A 31 -0.24 12.81 3.79
N GLY A 32 0.82 13.38 4.33
CA GLY A 32 0.76 14.66 5.02
C GLY A 32 1.93 15.56 4.75
N MET A 33 1.75 16.85 5.03
CA MET A 33 2.79 17.85 5.08
C MET A 33 2.76 18.57 6.43
N TYR A 34 3.93 18.84 6.98
CA TYR A 34 4.04 19.60 8.23
C TYR A 34 4.38 21.05 7.91
N ARG A 35 3.58 21.98 8.38
CA ARG A 35 3.81 23.42 8.25
C ARG A 35 3.13 24.19 9.37
N GLN A 36 3.72 25.33 9.74
CA GLN A 36 3.18 26.20 10.81
C GLN A 36 2.88 25.46 12.13
N GLY A 37 3.73 24.46 12.45
CA GLY A 37 3.59 23.71 13.70
C GLY A 37 2.51 22.60 13.70
N ALA A 38 1.90 22.29 12.55
CA ALA A 38 0.83 21.29 12.45
C ALA A 38 0.92 20.43 11.17
N TRP A 39 0.36 19.22 11.26
CA TRP A 39 0.17 18.33 10.12
C TRP A 39 -1.09 18.71 9.33
N HIS A 40 -0.96 18.71 8.01
CA HIS A 40 -2.04 18.97 7.05
C HIS A 40 -2.06 17.87 5.98
N ASP A 41 -3.18 17.74 5.26
CA ASP A 41 -3.23 16.85 4.10
C ASP A 41 -2.22 17.29 3.03
N TYR A 42 -1.56 16.33 2.35
CA TYR A 42 -0.60 16.60 1.30
C TYR A 42 -1.34 16.68 -0.04
N PRO A 43 -1.59 17.88 -0.58
CA PRO A 43 -2.34 18.02 -1.82
C PRO A 43 -1.57 17.45 -3.00
N LYS A 44 -2.28 16.76 -3.92
CA LYS A 44 -1.70 16.18 -5.14
C LYS A 44 -0.51 15.23 -4.87
N TRP A 45 -0.50 14.55 -3.72
CA TRP A 45 0.54 13.59 -3.37
C TRP A 45 0.68 12.48 -4.42
N SER A 46 -0.40 12.12 -5.16
CA SER A 46 -0.40 11.07 -6.18
C SER A 46 0.58 11.32 -7.33
N ARG A 47 1.05 12.56 -7.52
CA ARG A 47 2.14 12.86 -8.49
C ARG A 47 3.44 12.11 -8.20
N HIS A 48 3.66 11.70 -6.94
CA HIS A 48 4.82 10.89 -6.55
C HIS A 48 4.74 9.46 -7.07
N CYS A 49 3.57 9.00 -7.54
CA CYS A 49 3.42 7.71 -8.19
C CYS A 49 4.03 7.66 -9.60
N GLU A 50 4.32 8.81 -10.18
CA GLU A 50 4.78 8.95 -11.58
C GLU A 50 6.25 9.39 -11.70
N ARG A 51 6.92 9.61 -10.56
CA ARG A 51 8.30 10.08 -10.52
C ARG A 51 9.07 9.57 -9.30
N ALA A 52 10.37 9.59 -9.39
CA ALA A 52 11.23 9.34 -8.25
C ALA A 52 11.09 10.46 -7.20
N THR A 53 11.28 10.09 -5.94
CA THR A 53 11.48 11.03 -4.83
C THR A 53 12.90 11.57 -4.90
N THR A 54 13.09 12.85 -4.62
CA THR A 54 14.40 13.51 -4.63
C THR A 54 15.00 13.55 -3.23
N GLU A 55 16.33 13.59 -3.14
CA GLU A 55 17.05 13.77 -1.86
C GLU A 55 16.59 15.03 -1.11
N ASN A 56 16.43 16.16 -1.82
CA ASN A 56 15.95 17.41 -1.22
C ASN A 56 14.54 17.29 -0.61
N GLU A 57 13.66 16.46 -1.19
CA GLU A 57 12.35 16.17 -0.57
C GLU A 57 12.51 15.39 0.72
N VAL A 58 13.40 14.40 0.73
CA VAL A 58 13.68 13.59 1.92
C VAL A 58 14.27 14.44 3.04
N ASP A 59 15.21 15.32 2.74
CA ASP A 59 15.81 16.25 3.71
C ASP A 59 14.73 17.11 4.37
N ILE A 60 13.86 17.73 3.55
CA ILE A 60 12.74 18.53 4.06
C ILE A 60 11.77 17.69 4.90
N TRP A 61 11.42 16.50 4.45
CA TRP A 61 10.46 15.64 5.14
C TRP A 61 11.04 14.99 6.40
N GLY A 62 12.37 14.82 6.44
CA GLY A 62 13.11 14.31 7.59
C GLY A 62 13.03 15.24 8.82
N ASP A 63 12.88 16.54 8.59
CA ASP A 63 12.69 17.52 9.66
C ASP A 63 11.27 17.55 10.22
N TRP A 64 10.31 16.86 9.57
CA TRP A 64 8.93 16.85 10.04
C TRP A 64 8.74 15.87 11.20
N PRO A 65 8.13 16.29 12.31
CA PRO A 65 8.09 15.49 13.53
C PRO A 65 7.28 14.21 13.34
N GLU A 66 7.80 13.09 13.84
CA GLU A 66 7.12 11.78 13.86
C GLU A 66 6.63 11.30 12.48
N SER A 67 7.28 11.75 11.40
CA SER A 67 6.89 11.41 10.04
C SER A 67 7.02 9.90 9.78
N GLY A 68 5.92 9.28 9.35
CA GLY A 68 5.92 7.95 8.75
C GLY A 68 6.35 8.00 7.29
N ILE A 69 6.51 6.81 6.69
CA ILE A 69 6.85 6.64 5.27
C ILE A 69 5.76 5.83 4.57
N GLY A 70 5.22 6.37 3.49
CA GLY A 70 4.41 5.66 2.52
C GLY A 70 5.20 5.38 1.24
N ILE A 71 4.84 4.33 0.53
CA ILE A 71 5.31 4.07 -0.83
C ILE A 71 4.24 4.57 -1.80
N ALA A 72 4.62 5.46 -2.70
CA ALA A 72 3.76 5.89 -3.80
C ALA A 72 3.74 4.78 -4.87
N ALA A 73 2.60 4.10 -4.99
CA ALA A 73 2.49 2.95 -5.87
C ALA A 73 2.44 3.38 -7.36
N GLY A 74 3.07 2.56 -8.19
CA GLY A 74 3.24 2.78 -9.63
C GLY A 74 4.26 1.78 -10.16
N CYS A 75 5.56 2.07 -10.00
CA CYS A 75 6.62 1.09 -10.24
C CYS A 75 6.71 0.03 -9.11
N VAL A 76 6.20 0.34 -7.92
CA VAL A 76 6.05 -0.59 -6.80
C VAL A 76 4.56 -0.89 -6.61
N ILE A 77 4.22 -2.16 -6.45
CA ILE A 77 2.85 -2.65 -6.28
C ILE A 77 2.69 -3.25 -4.89
N GLY A 78 1.61 -2.90 -4.20
CA GLY A 78 1.19 -3.54 -2.96
C GLY A 78 0.03 -4.49 -3.20
N ILE A 79 0.12 -5.74 -2.74
CA ILE A 79 -1.00 -6.68 -2.68
C ILE A 79 -1.49 -6.73 -1.24
N ASP A 80 -2.58 -6.05 -0.95
CA ASP A 80 -3.15 -5.99 0.40
C ASP A 80 -4.17 -7.11 0.61
N ILE A 81 -3.86 -8.02 1.54
CA ILE A 81 -4.68 -9.17 1.92
C ILE A 81 -5.37 -8.82 3.24
N ASP A 82 -6.56 -8.19 3.14
CA ASP A 82 -7.34 -7.71 4.29
C ASP A 82 -8.26 -8.79 4.89
N VAL A 83 -7.69 -9.97 5.17
CA VAL A 83 -8.38 -11.15 5.67
C VAL A 83 -7.95 -11.46 7.11
N LEU A 84 -8.93 -11.56 8.03
CA LEU A 84 -8.69 -11.84 9.46
C LEU A 84 -8.63 -13.33 9.78
N ASP A 85 -9.08 -14.21 8.89
CA ASP A 85 -8.92 -15.65 9.06
C ASP A 85 -7.48 -16.06 8.73
N VAL A 86 -6.81 -16.68 9.71
CA VAL A 86 -5.40 -17.08 9.61
C VAL A 86 -5.17 -18.08 8.49
N GLY A 87 -6.06 -19.09 8.37
CA GLY A 87 -5.94 -20.14 7.36
C GLY A 87 -6.14 -19.60 5.96
N VAL A 88 -7.20 -18.80 5.75
CA VAL A 88 -7.51 -18.18 4.47
C VAL A 88 -6.40 -17.18 4.05
N SER A 89 -5.93 -16.35 4.99
CA SER A 89 -4.84 -15.40 4.73
C SER A 89 -3.56 -16.12 4.27
N ALA A 90 -3.20 -17.23 4.94
CA ALA A 90 -2.03 -18.03 4.55
C ALA A 90 -2.22 -18.74 3.20
N GLN A 91 -3.42 -19.25 2.89
CA GLN A 91 -3.71 -19.84 1.58
C GLN A 91 -3.58 -18.81 0.44
N ILE A 92 -4.07 -17.58 0.66
CA ILE A 92 -3.95 -16.49 -0.32
C ILE A 92 -2.49 -16.09 -0.52
N GLU A 93 -1.70 -16.00 0.56
CA GLU A 93 -0.25 -15.77 0.43
C GLU A 93 0.43 -16.88 -0.36
N GLY A 94 0.12 -18.14 -0.08
CA GLY A 94 0.64 -19.28 -0.85
C GLY A 94 0.21 -19.24 -2.33
N LEU A 95 -0.98 -18.72 -2.63
CA LEU A 95 -1.43 -18.47 -3.99
C LEU A 95 -0.60 -17.36 -4.64
N ALA A 96 -0.36 -16.25 -3.93
CA ALA A 96 0.45 -15.14 -4.43
C ALA A 96 1.86 -15.62 -4.83
N LYS A 97 2.50 -16.43 -3.99
CA LYS A 97 3.82 -17.03 -4.32
C LYS A 97 3.82 -17.83 -5.63
N ARG A 98 2.74 -18.54 -5.94
CA ARG A 98 2.63 -19.33 -7.18
C ARG A 98 2.38 -18.47 -8.43
N PHE A 99 1.54 -17.44 -8.32
CA PHE A 99 1.15 -16.58 -9.45
C PHE A 99 2.12 -15.43 -9.71
N LEU A 100 2.66 -14.85 -8.63
CA LEU A 100 3.39 -13.58 -8.67
C LEU A 100 4.88 -13.75 -8.32
N GLY A 101 5.28 -14.92 -7.84
CA GLY A 101 6.61 -15.17 -7.29
C GLY A 101 6.70 -14.91 -5.80
N ASP A 102 7.72 -15.49 -5.16
CA ASP A 102 7.97 -15.31 -3.73
C ASP A 102 8.65 -13.95 -3.49
N THR A 103 7.99 -13.08 -2.75
CA THR A 103 8.57 -11.79 -2.34
C THR A 103 9.07 -11.85 -0.91
N PRO A 104 10.29 -11.38 -0.61
CA PRO A 104 10.78 -11.26 0.77
C PRO A 104 10.12 -10.08 1.51
N ALA A 105 9.56 -9.12 0.79
CA ALA A 105 8.96 -7.91 1.35
C ALA A 105 7.49 -8.14 1.75
N VAL A 106 7.28 -8.68 2.94
CA VAL A 106 5.98 -8.90 3.56
C VAL A 106 5.81 -7.95 4.74
N ARG A 107 4.78 -7.09 4.71
CA ARG A 107 4.48 -6.13 5.78
C ARG A 107 3.24 -6.56 6.57
N ILE A 108 3.33 -6.51 7.90
CA ILE A 108 2.24 -6.77 8.84
C ILE A 108 1.89 -5.48 9.58
N GLY A 109 0.64 -5.04 9.49
CA GLY A 109 0.11 -3.93 10.30
C GLY A 109 -0.82 -4.43 11.40
N ARG A 110 -1.65 -5.41 11.08
CA ARG A 110 -2.59 -6.08 12.00
C ARG A 110 -2.72 -7.54 11.59
N ALA A 111 -1.95 -8.41 12.21
CA ALA A 111 -1.98 -9.84 11.90
C ALA A 111 -3.41 -10.41 12.00
N PRO A 112 -3.79 -11.37 11.16
CA PRO A 112 -3.02 -12.02 10.10
C PRO A 112 -3.03 -11.26 8.76
N LYS A 113 -3.67 -10.09 8.67
CA LYS A 113 -3.66 -9.24 7.49
C LYS A 113 -2.23 -8.90 7.11
N ARG A 114 -1.93 -8.88 5.82
CA ARG A 114 -0.59 -8.61 5.31
C ARG A 114 -0.61 -7.89 3.97
N LEU A 115 0.47 -7.23 3.68
CA LEU A 115 0.72 -6.62 2.41
C LEU A 115 2.00 -7.20 1.82
N LEU A 116 1.92 -7.71 0.60
CA LEU A 116 3.04 -8.26 -0.16
C LEU A 116 3.50 -7.20 -1.16
N VAL A 117 4.81 -6.95 -1.24
CA VAL A 117 5.35 -5.91 -2.12
C VAL A 117 6.02 -6.53 -3.34
N TYR A 118 5.68 -6.00 -4.50
CA TYR A 118 6.18 -6.42 -5.81
C TYR A 118 6.65 -5.20 -6.61
N ARG A 119 7.35 -5.45 -7.70
CA ARG A 119 7.69 -4.46 -8.71
C ARG A 119 6.77 -4.62 -9.91
N ALA A 120 6.25 -3.52 -10.46
CA ALA A 120 5.51 -3.55 -11.71
C ALA A 120 6.47 -3.77 -12.91
N ALA A 121 6.16 -4.70 -13.80
CA ALA A 121 6.85 -4.82 -15.10
C ALA A 121 6.60 -3.57 -15.97
N GLN A 122 5.37 -3.03 -15.91
CA GLN A 122 4.96 -1.73 -16.39
C GLN A 122 3.95 -1.16 -15.38
N PRO A 123 3.98 0.14 -15.03
CA PRO A 123 3.00 0.72 -14.12
C PRO A 123 1.56 0.49 -14.59
N PHE A 124 0.66 0.13 -13.67
CA PHE A 124 -0.77 -0.07 -13.95
C PHE A 124 -1.62 0.47 -12.79
N ALA A 125 -2.88 0.82 -13.09
CA ALA A 125 -3.82 1.30 -12.09
C ALA A 125 -4.19 0.19 -11.10
N GLY A 126 -4.33 0.56 -9.82
CA GLY A 126 -4.79 -0.37 -8.80
C GLY A 126 -6.25 -0.80 -9.01
N PHE A 127 -6.61 -1.94 -8.44
CA PHE A 127 -7.97 -2.49 -8.50
C PHE A 127 -8.29 -3.31 -7.25
N LYS A 128 -9.58 -3.67 -7.08
CA LYS A 128 -10.04 -4.38 -5.87
C LYS A 128 -10.91 -5.58 -6.20
N TYR A 129 -10.64 -6.67 -5.49
CA TYR A 129 -11.54 -7.81 -5.30
C TYR A 129 -11.71 -8.03 -3.78
N PRO A 130 -12.49 -7.16 -3.10
CA PRO A 130 -12.50 -7.14 -1.65
C PRO A 130 -12.77 -8.52 -1.03
N PRO A 131 -11.97 -8.91 -0.03
CA PRO A 131 -11.02 -8.14 0.78
C PRO A 131 -9.56 -8.12 0.24
N ILE A 132 -9.35 -8.39 -1.04
CA ILE A 132 -8.03 -8.23 -1.71
C ILE A 132 -8.01 -6.89 -2.42
N GLU A 133 -6.94 -6.11 -2.22
CA GLU A 133 -6.68 -4.89 -2.95
C GLU A 133 -5.30 -4.92 -3.60
N VAL A 134 -5.23 -4.59 -4.87
CA VAL A 134 -3.98 -4.38 -5.60
C VAL A 134 -3.76 -2.87 -5.70
N LEU A 135 -2.76 -2.39 -4.97
CA LEU A 135 -2.39 -0.98 -4.90
C LEU A 135 -1.38 -0.67 -6.01
N GLY A 136 -1.83 0.08 -6.99
CA GLY A 136 -1.08 0.46 -8.18
C GLY A 136 -1.00 1.97 -8.37
N LEU A 137 -0.75 2.41 -9.60
CA LEU A 137 -0.57 3.82 -9.96
C LEU A 137 -1.69 4.71 -9.39
N GLY A 138 -1.28 5.80 -8.74
CA GLY A 138 -2.20 6.75 -8.10
C GLY A 138 -2.61 6.40 -6.67
N GLN A 139 -2.12 5.28 -6.13
CA GLN A 139 -2.38 4.83 -4.76
C GLN A 139 -1.09 4.81 -3.92
N GLN A 140 -1.19 4.50 -2.64
CA GLN A 140 -0.05 4.37 -1.74
C GLN A 140 -0.33 3.34 -0.65
N PHE A 141 0.72 2.84 -0.03
CA PHE A 141 0.62 2.06 1.20
C PHE A 141 1.68 2.51 2.21
N ILE A 142 1.37 2.33 3.49
CA ILE A 142 2.31 2.67 4.56
C ILE A 142 3.40 1.61 4.61
N ALA A 143 4.66 2.04 4.54
CA ALA A 143 5.82 1.17 4.74
C ALA A 143 6.28 1.20 6.20
N TYR A 144 6.47 2.39 6.75
CA TYR A 144 6.93 2.58 8.13
C TYR A 144 6.08 3.62 8.85
N GLY A 145 5.71 3.34 10.08
CA GLY A 145 4.85 4.20 10.89
C GLY A 145 4.19 3.42 12.02
N ILE A 146 3.32 4.09 12.76
CA ILE A 146 2.47 3.47 13.77
C ILE A 146 1.10 3.21 13.17
N HIS A 147 0.66 1.95 13.22
CA HIS A 147 -0.66 1.57 12.72
C HIS A 147 -1.77 2.21 13.59
N PRO A 148 -2.73 2.94 13.00
CA PRO A 148 -3.70 3.74 13.78
C PRO A 148 -4.57 2.91 14.72
N ASP A 149 -4.97 1.70 14.32
CA ASP A 149 -5.90 0.86 15.08
C ASP A 149 -5.19 0.01 16.16
N THR A 150 -3.92 -0.39 15.92
CA THR A 150 -3.18 -1.24 16.84
C THR A 150 -2.26 -0.47 17.77
N GLY A 151 -1.87 0.75 17.39
CA GLY A 151 -0.86 1.54 18.09
C GLY A 151 0.55 0.96 18.02
N GLN A 152 0.78 -0.09 17.22
CA GLN A 152 2.07 -0.74 17.03
C GLN A 152 2.72 -0.27 15.72
N ALA A 153 4.04 -0.37 15.64
CA ALA A 153 4.76 -0.16 14.38
C ALA A 153 4.35 -1.23 13.36
N TYR A 154 4.40 -0.86 12.09
CA TYR A 154 4.34 -1.87 11.02
C TYR A 154 5.58 -2.75 11.09
N ASP A 155 5.38 -4.05 10.95
CA ASP A 155 6.39 -5.09 11.05
C ASP A 155 6.74 -5.69 9.69
N TRP A 156 8.01 -6.08 9.51
CA TRP A 156 8.56 -6.74 8.33
C TRP A 156 9.21 -8.06 8.75
N PRO A 157 8.45 -9.15 8.84
CA PRO A 157 8.93 -10.39 9.45
C PRO A 157 10.01 -11.14 8.66
N VAL A 158 10.23 -10.80 7.38
CA VAL A 158 11.26 -11.43 6.53
C VAL A 158 12.34 -10.40 6.21
N GLU A 159 12.13 -9.56 5.20
CA GLU A 159 13.03 -8.47 4.85
C GLU A 159 12.27 -7.15 4.77
N SER A 160 12.86 -6.08 5.29
CA SER A 160 12.28 -4.75 5.20
C SER A 160 12.66 -4.08 3.87
N LEU A 161 11.88 -3.09 3.43
CA LEU A 161 12.24 -2.34 2.23
C LEU A 161 13.58 -1.60 2.38
N ALA A 162 14.01 -1.30 3.60
CA ALA A 162 15.30 -0.69 3.85
C ALA A 162 16.48 -1.67 3.59
N ASP A 163 16.22 -2.97 3.48
CA ASP A 163 17.23 -4.00 3.21
C ASP A 163 17.27 -4.43 1.73
N LEU A 164 16.28 -4.01 0.92
CA LEU A 164 16.06 -4.42 -0.47
C LEU A 164 16.21 -3.24 -1.44
N ASN A 165 16.62 -3.49 -2.67
CA ASN A 165 16.42 -2.55 -3.76
C ASN A 165 15.08 -2.84 -4.46
N VAL A 166 14.50 -1.86 -5.14
CA VAL A 166 13.30 -2.10 -5.96
C VAL A 166 13.53 -3.18 -7.01
N SER A 167 14.76 -3.29 -7.53
CA SER A 167 15.14 -4.33 -8.51
C SER A 167 15.09 -5.75 -7.95
N ASP A 168 15.22 -5.94 -6.63
CA ASP A 168 15.23 -7.24 -5.97
C ASP A 168 13.81 -7.81 -5.80
N LEU A 169 12.79 -6.95 -5.92
CA LEU A 169 11.39 -7.36 -5.86
C LEU A 169 10.99 -8.12 -7.14
N PRO A 170 10.23 -9.22 -7.03
CA PRO A 170 9.69 -9.91 -8.18
C PRO A 170 8.86 -8.97 -9.06
N ALA A 171 9.09 -9.03 -10.38
CA ALA A 171 8.34 -8.23 -11.34
C ALA A 171 7.02 -8.91 -11.69
N ILE A 172 5.92 -8.16 -11.61
CA ILE A 172 4.59 -8.64 -11.97
C ILE A 172 3.96 -7.77 -13.06
N THR A 173 3.16 -8.39 -13.89
CA THR A 173 2.31 -7.71 -14.88
C THR A 173 0.90 -7.48 -14.31
N GLU A 174 0.16 -6.54 -14.90
CA GLU A 174 -1.26 -6.33 -14.55
C GLU A 174 -2.08 -7.62 -14.76
N ALA A 175 -1.81 -8.38 -15.84
CA ALA A 175 -2.51 -9.63 -16.13
C ALA A 175 -2.32 -10.67 -15.01
N GLN A 176 -1.09 -10.87 -14.56
CA GLN A 176 -0.79 -11.78 -13.44
C GLN A 176 -1.47 -11.32 -12.14
N ALA A 177 -1.43 -10.01 -11.85
CA ALA A 177 -2.08 -9.48 -10.64
C ALA A 177 -3.60 -9.65 -10.68
N ARG A 178 -4.24 -9.50 -11.86
CA ARG A 178 -5.69 -9.72 -12.03
C ARG A 178 -6.06 -11.19 -11.89
N GLU A 179 -5.32 -12.08 -12.53
CA GLU A 179 -5.52 -13.52 -12.43
C GLU A 179 -5.38 -13.98 -10.97
N PHE A 180 -4.30 -13.58 -10.30
CA PHE A 180 -4.12 -13.84 -8.87
C PHE A 180 -5.32 -13.37 -8.04
N ALA A 181 -5.75 -12.11 -8.21
CA ALA A 181 -6.82 -11.54 -7.40
C ALA A 181 -8.17 -12.23 -7.63
N GLN A 182 -8.46 -12.69 -8.85
CA GLN A 182 -9.64 -13.49 -9.18
C GLN A 182 -9.61 -14.85 -8.47
N GLU A 183 -8.50 -15.56 -8.58
CA GLU A 183 -8.32 -16.87 -7.93
C GLU A 183 -8.33 -16.74 -6.40
N ALA A 184 -7.66 -15.71 -5.85
CA ALA A 184 -7.69 -15.42 -4.42
C ALA A 184 -9.10 -15.13 -3.91
N TYR A 185 -9.92 -14.41 -4.69
CA TYR A 185 -11.31 -14.13 -4.33
C TYR A 185 -12.16 -15.41 -4.25
N VAL A 186 -11.89 -16.39 -5.08
CA VAL A 186 -12.60 -17.70 -5.05
C VAL A 186 -12.30 -18.45 -3.76
N LEU A 187 -11.07 -18.37 -3.24
CA LEU A 187 -10.66 -19.02 -1.99
C LEU A 187 -11.35 -18.41 -0.74
N ILE A 188 -11.85 -17.18 -0.83
CA ILE A 188 -12.43 -16.49 0.32
C ILE A 188 -13.85 -16.99 0.54
N PRO A 189 -14.18 -17.58 1.71
CA PRO A 189 -15.54 -17.98 2.05
C PRO A 189 -16.53 -16.81 1.94
N ALA A 190 -17.73 -17.06 1.46
CA ALA A 190 -18.76 -16.02 1.28
C ALA A 190 -19.03 -15.20 2.56
N ALA A 191 -18.92 -15.83 3.74
CA ALA A 191 -19.09 -15.16 5.03
C ALA A 191 -18.00 -14.12 5.34
N LEU A 192 -16.81 -14.23 4.73
CA LEU A 192 -15.69 -13.31 4.90
C LEU A 192 -15.62 -12.24 3.80
N ARG A 193 -16.47 -12.34 2.78
CA ARG A 193 -16.55 -11.29 1.74
C ARG A 193 -17.34 -10.10 2.27
N PRO A 194 -16.91 -8.86 1.99
CA PRO A 194 -17.71 -7.70 2.35
C PRO A 194 -19.09 -7.81 1.73
N LYS A 195 -20.14 -7.48 2.50
CA LYS A 195 -21.49 -7.36 1.95
C LYS A 195 -21.43 -6.31 0.84
N SER A 196 -21.80 -6.66 -0.40
CA SER A 196 -21.88 -5.71 -1.50
C SER A 196 -22.77 -4.55 -1.06
N LEU A 197 -22.21 -3.35 -1.05
CA LEU A 197 -23.03 -2.15 -1.00
C LEU A 197 -23.94 -2.21 -2.25
N SER A 198 -25.26 -2.34 -2.04
CA SER A 198 -26.23 -2.30 -3.12
C SER A 198 -25.99 -1.00 -3.91
N VAL A 199 -25.50 -1.14 -5.14
CA VAL A 199 -25.43 -0.03 -6.08
C VAL A 199 -26.84 0.46 -6.26
N GLY A 200 -27.15 1.64 -5.69
CA GLY A 200 -28.42 2.29 -5.87
C GLY A 200 -28.70 2.41 -7.37
N ARG A 201 -29.77 1.74 -7.86
CA ARG A 201 -30.31 1.94 -9.18
C ARG A 201 -30.58 3.44 -9.32
N GLN A 202 -29.78 4.15 -10.11
CA GLN A 202 -30.17 5.45 -10.62
C GLN A 202 -31.47 5.22 -11.45
N ALA A 203 -32.56 5.80 -10.95
CA ALA A 203 -33.80 5.83 -11.67
C ALA A 203 -33.58 6.56 -13.00
N VAL A 204 -33.76 5.84 -14.10
CA VAL A 204 -33.83 6.43 -15.44
C VAL A 204 -35.07 7.31 -15.44
N GLY A 205 -34.86 8.63 -15.44
CA GLY A 205 -35.92 9.61 -15.56
C GLY A 205 -36.65 9.42 -16.88
N SER A 206 -37.93 9.10 -16.80
CA SER A 206 -38.84 9.07 -17.94
C SER A 206 -38.95 10.47 -18.58
N VAL A 207 -38.45 10.57 -19.79
CA VAL A 207 -38.75 11.75 -20.66
C VAL A 207 -40.24 11.73 -20.99
N LYS A 208 -41.00 12.68 -20.46
CA LYS A 208 -42.34 12.96 -20.94
C LYS A 208 -42.25 13.71 -22.27
N ALA A 209 -42.76 13.07 -23.33
CA ALA A 209 -43.11 13.77 -24.56
C ALA A 209 -44.31 14.65 -24.31
N GLY A 210 -44.24 15.90 -24.76
CA GLY A 210 -45.28 16.88 -24.84
C GLY A 210 -44.91 17.87 -25.94
#